data_074217be969d12afd7c067a4eb7e84db
#
_entry.id   074217be969d12afd7c067a4eb7e84db
#
_cell.length_a   1.000
_cell.length_b   1.000
_cell.length_c   1.000
_cell.angle_alpha   90.00
_cell.angle_beta   90.00
_cell.angle_gamma   90.00
#
_symmetry.space_group_name_H-M   'P 1'
#
loop_
_entity.id
_entity.type
_entity.pdbx_description
1 polymer ?
#
loop_
_entity_poly.entity_id
_entity_poly.type
_entity_poly.pdbx_seq_one_letter_code
_entity_poly.pdbx_strand_id
1 'polypeptide(L)'
;MLHGLTGHGKRWRPLAEGQLSDIPILAPDLIGHGRSTYDAPWTFDANVTALATLIENEADGPVVVVGHSFGGVLAMHLAAACPDLVSGLVLLDPAIGLDGKRMYEVSESMLAHPDHADREEARADKLSGAWADVPGEDLEEDLDEHLIAMPNGRLGWRLCVPAMMSYWSELARDIVLPHQGTPTTLLRALWTDPPYVGDELIGALSARLGTDFTLVDLECLHMVYLPKPVETAAAIRDMLNR
;
A
#
# COMPACT_ATOMS: atom_id res chain seq x y z
N MET A 1 0.70 7.49 -6.01
CA MET A 1 1.14 6.70 -4.84
C MET A 1 -0.05 6.01 -4.20
N LEU A 2 0.02 4.70 -3.97
CA LEU A 2 -1.09 3.85 -3.51
C LEU A 2 -0.77 3.32 -2.10
N HIS A 3 -1.62 3.64 -1.14
CA HIS A 3 -1.44 3.25 0.27
C HIS A 3 -1.77 1.77 0.52
N GLY A 4 -1.29 1.23 1.63
CA GLY A 4 -1.61 -0.13 2.10
C GLY A 4 -3.04 -0.28 2.60
N LEU A 5 -3.48 -1.53 2.81
CA LEU A 5 -4.78 -1.83 3.40
C LEU A 5 -4.90 -1.12 4.76
N THR A 6 -6.09 -0.67 5.10
CA THR A 6 -6.37 0.19 6.25
C THR A 6 -5.66 1.56 6.23
N GLY A 7 -5.18 2.00 5.06
CA GLY A 7 -4.49 3.27 4.89
C GLY A 7 -5.36 4.39 4.34
N HIS A 8 -4.70 5.47 3.95
CA HIS A 8 -5.28 6.61 3.25
C HIS A 8 -4.19 7.39 2.49
N GLY A 9 -4.58 8.19 1.51
CA GLY A 9 -3.64 8.91 0.64
C GLY A 9 -2.73 9.89 1.37
N LYS A 10 -3.19 10.53 2.43
CA LYS A 10 -2.39 11.50 3.20
C LYS A 10 -1.21 10.89 3.96
N ARG A 11 -1.14 9.55 4.11
CA ARG A 11 0.05 8.89 4.66
C ARG A 11 1.33 9.14 3.86
N TRP A 12 1.19 9.55 2.61
CA TRP A 12 2.33 9.87 1.75
C TRP A 12 2.88 11.28 1.97
N ARG A 13 2.18 12.13 2.76
CA ARG A 13 2.58 13.53 2.96
C ARG A 13 4.00 13.69 3.51
N PRO A 14 4.46 12.99 4.56
CA PRO A 14 5.82 13.14 5.08
C PRO A 14 6.88 12.88 4.00
N LEU A 15 6.71 11.81 3.21
CA LEU A 15 7.61 11.49 2.11
C LEU A 15 7.53 12.55 0.98
N ALA A 16 6.31 12.96 0.60
CA ALA A 16 6.08 13.91 -0.48
C ALA A 16 6.68 15.29 -0.17
N GLU A 17 6.38 15.84 1.00
CA GLU A 17 6.86 17.16 1.42
C GLU A 17 8.33 17.15 1.81
N GLY A 18 8.81 16.07 2.47
CA GLY A 18 10.18 15.98 2.97
C GLY A 18 11.22 15.59 1.93
N GLN A 19 10.87 14.70 1.00
CA GLN A 19 11.86 14.09 0.09
C GLN A 19 11.54 14.29 -1.41
N LEU A 20 10.28 14.57 -1.77
CA LEU A 20 9.81 14.57 -3.16
C LEU A 20 9.02 15.84 -3.51
N SER A 21 9.29 16.97 -2.83
CA SER A 21 8.53 18.22 -2.97
C SER A 21 8.61 18.86 -4.37
N ASP A 22 9.54 18.43 -5.20
CA ASP A 22 9.73 18.84 -6.59
C ASP A 22 9.00 17.93 -7.61
N ILE A 23 8.33 16.88 -7.15
CA ILE A 23 7.66 15.88 -8.01
C ILE A 23 6.15 16.00 -7.85
N PRO A 24 5.38 16.16 -8.96
CA PRO A 24 3.92 16.06 -8.89
C PRO A 24 3.47 14.67 -8.43
N ILE A 25 2.58 14.62 -7.43
CA ILE A 25 2.15 13.36 -6.81
C ILE A 25 0.63 13.31 -6.74
N LEU A 26 0.07 12.20 -7.25
CA LEU A 26 -1.31 11.78 -7.00
C LEU A 26 -1.31 10.71 -5.90
N ALA A 27 -2.03 10.92 -4.83
CA ALA A 27 -2.14 9.99 -3.70
C ALA A 27 -3.63 9.83 -3.29
N PRO A 28 -4.41 9.05 -4.06
CA PRO A 28 -5.84 8.87 -3.77
C PRO A 28 -6.08 8.05 -2.50
N ASP A 29 -7.22 8.25 -1.88
CA ASP A 29 -7.83 7.25 -1.01
C ASP A 29 -8.42 6.14 -1.89
N LEU A 30 -8.03 4.89 -1.68
CA LEU A 30 -8.53 3.74 -2.43
C LEU A 30 -10.00 3.45 -2.07
N ILE A 31 -10.73 2.72 -2.92
CA ILE A 31 -12.13 2.35 -2.66
C ILE A 31 -12.26 1.70 -1.28
N GLY A 32 -13.23 2.13 -0.48
CA GLY A 32 -13.45 1.64 0.89
C GLY A 32 -12.52 2.24 1.95
N HIS A 33 -11.65 3.20 1.59
CA HIS A 33 -10.71 3.83 2.51
C HIS A 33 -10.90 5.36 2.55
N GLY A 34 -10.53 5.95 3.67
CA GLY A 34 -10.44 7.39 3.82
C GLY A 34 -11.74 8.11 3.47
N ARG A 35 -11.66 9.04 2.53
CA ARG A 35 -12.79 9.82 2.00
C ARG A 35 -13.26 9.37 0.61
N SER A 36 -12.73 8.23 0.12
CA SER A 36 -13.21 7.62 -1.12
C SER A 36 -14.60 7.00 -0.94
N THR A 37 -15.21 6.53 -2.05
CA THR A 37 -16.49 5.82 -1.96
C THR A 37 -16.39 4.54 -1.13
N TYR A 38 -17.45 4.23 -0.40
CA TYR A 38 -17.62 2.98 0.33
C TYR A 38 -18.55 2.01 -0.41
N ASP A 39 -18.97 2.35 -1.64
CA ASP A 39 -19.85 1.50 -2.44
C ASP A 39 -19.07 0.31 -3.01
N ALA A 40 -19.73 -0.86 -3.06
CA ALA A 40 -19.22 -2.04 -3.75
C ALA A 40 -19.25 -1.84 -5.28
N PRO A 41 -18.47 -2.59 -6.06
CA PRO A 41 -17.71 -3.78 -5.68
C PRO A 41 -16.33 -3.48 -5.07
N TRP A 42 -15.94 -4.26 -4.07
CA TRP A 42 -14.64 -4.16 -3.39
C TRP A 42 -13.68 -5.23 -3.89
N THR A 43 -13.17 -5.04 -5.10
CA THR A 43 -12.26 -5.96 -5.77
C THR A 43 -11.00 -5.23 -6.25
N PHE A 44 -9.95 -5.98 -6.57
CA PHE A 44 -8.78 -5.41 -7.24
C PHE A 44 -9.17 -4.76 -8.56
N ASP A 45 -10.01 -5.42 -9.37
CA ASP A 45 -10.42 -4.93 -10.69
C ASP A 45 -11.18 -3.60 -10.62
N ALA A 46 -12.03 -3.40 -9.59
CA ALA A 46 -12.72 -2.14 -9.37
C ALA A 46 -11.73 -1.00 -9.02
N ASN A 47 -10.75 -1.27 -8.16
CA ASN A 47 -9.68 -0.31 -7.85
C ASN A 47 -8.83 -0.01 -9.08
N VAL A 48 -8.43 -1.01 -9.86
CA VAL A 48 -7.66 -0.83 -11.10
C VAL A 48 -8.41 0.07 -12.08
N THR A 49 -9.71 -0.16 -12.29
CA THR A 49 -10.54 0.68 -13.16
C THR A 49 -10.59 2.13 -12.66
N ALA A 50 -10.79 2.34 -11.36
CA ALA A 50 -10.82 3.68 -10.77
C ALA A 50 -9.46 4.39 -10.88
N LEU A 51 -8.36 3.66 -10.66
CA LEU A 51 -6.99 4.19 -10.78
C LEU A 51 -6.64 4.53 -12.23
N ALA A 52 -7.01 3.69 -13.20
CA ALA A 52 -6.81 3.97 -14.62
C ALA A 52 -7.54 5.26 -15.01
N THR A 53 -8.82 5.39 -14.64
CA THR A 53 -9.61 6.62 -14.87
C THR A 53 -8.99 7.86 -14.21
N LEU A 54 -8.47 7.71 -12.98
CA LEU A 54 -7.78 8.83 -12.30
C LEU A 54 -6.54 9.26 -13.07
N ILE A 55 -5.70 8.33 -13.51
CA ILE A 55 -4.48 8.63 -14.28
C ILE A 55 -4.82 9.30 -15.60
N GLU A 56 -5.81 8.77 -16.35
CA GLU A 56 -6.25 9.34 -17.62
C GLU A 56 -6.77 10.79 -17.50
N ASN A 57 -7.36 11.13 -16.34
CA ASN A 57 -7.91 12.47 -16.12
C ASN A 57 -6.90 13.48 -15.56
N GLU A 58 -5.91 13.03 -14.78
CA GLU A 58 -5.05 13.91 -13.98
C GLU A 58 -3.58 13.92 -14.42
N ALA A 59 -3.17 12.98 -15.31
CA ALA A 59 -1.80 12.91 -15.79
C ALA A 59 -1.71 13.15 -17.31
N ASP A 60 -0.63 13.81 -17.73
CA ASP A 60 -0.38 14.10 -19.16
C ASP A 60 0.23 12.90 -19.92
N GLY A 61 0.37 11.74 -19.29
CA GLY A 61 0.97 10.54 -19.87
C GLY A 61 1.20 9.42 -18.86
N PRO A 62 1.98 8.39 -19.25
CA PRO A 62 2.28 7.28 -18.35
C PRO A 62 2.97 7.73 -17.06
N VAL A 63 2.61 7.10 -15.94
CA VAL A 63 3.11 7.48 -14.61
C VAL A 63 3.96 6.37 -13.98
N VAL A 64 4.89 6.74 -13.12
CA VAL A 64 5.51 5.80 -12.18
C VAL A 64 4.50 5.54 -11.05
N VAL A 65 4.15 4.27 -10.84
CA VAL A 65 3.23 3.88 -9.77
C VAL A 65 4.02 3.38 -8.58
N VAL A 66 3.87 4.07 -7.44
CA VAL A 66 4.45 3.69 -6.16
C VAL A 66 3.36 3.06 -5.31
N GLY A 67 3.53 1.82 -4.87
CA GLY A 67 2.51 1.13 -4.08
C GLY A 67 3.07 0.43 -2.85
N HIS A 68 2.46 0.69 -1.69
CA HIS A 68 2.79 0.03 -0.44
C HIS A 68 1.80 -1.10 -0.13
N SER A 69 2.29 -2.29 0.23
CA SER A 69 1.45 -3.40 0.70
C SER A 69 0.32 -3.71 -0.30
N PHE A 70 -0.94 -3.57 0.08
CA PHE A 70 -2.12 -3.66 -0.79
C PHE A 70 -2.02 -2.73 -2.02
N GLY A 71 -1.56 -1.50 -1.85
CA GLY A 71 -1.32 -0.58 -2.96
C GLY A 71 -0.25 -1.08 -3.93
N GLY A 72 0.73 -1.86 -3.45
CA GLY A 72 1.73 -2.52 -4.29
C GLY A 72 1.12 -3.61 -5.18
N VAL A 73 0.17 -4.37 -4.64
CA VAL A 73 -0.60 -5.35 -5.44
C VAL A 73 -1.43 -4.66 -6.51
N LEU A 74 -2.15 -3.60 -6.13
CA LEU A 74 -2.94 -2.82 -7.10
C LEU A 74 -2.05 -2.20 -8.19
N ALA A 75 -0.84 -1.75 -7.86
CA ALA A 75 0.14 -1.26 -8.83
C ALA A 75 0.53 -2.35 -9.85
N MET A 76 0.77 -3.58 -9.39
CA MET A 76 1.06 -4.72 -10.27
C MET A 76 -0.13 -5.06 -11.18
N HIS A 77 -1.35 -5.11 -10.62
CA HIS A 77 -2.57 -5.35 -11.39
C HIS A 77 -2.83 -4.24 -12.41
N LEU A 78 -2.61 -2.97 -12.04
CA LEU A 78 -2.75 -1.83 -12.94
C LEU A 78 -1.75 -1.90 -14.10
N ALA A 79 -0.48 -2.20 -13.82
CA ALA A 79 0.54 -2.36 -14.86
C ALA A 79 0.27 -3.56 -15.78
N ALA A 80 -0.36 -4.62 -15.28
CA ALA A 80 -0.77 -5.76 -16.09
C ALA A 80 -2.00 -5.47 -16.96
N ALA A 81 -2.98 -4.73 -16.44
CA ALA A 81 -4.23 -4.44 -17.13
C ALA A 81 -4.14 -3.23 -18.07
N CYS A 82 -3.35 -2.22 -17.71
CA CYS A 82 -3.23 -0.93 -18.40
C CYS A 82 -1.75 -0.54 -18.60
N PRO A 83 -0.96 -1.33 -19.35
CA PRO A 83 0.49 -1.11 -19.48
C PRO A 83 0.84 0.26 -20.07
N ASP A 84 0.00 0.82 -20.92
CA ASP A 84 0.22 2.14 -21.55
C ASP A 84 0.09 3.32 -20.55
N LEU A 85 -0.47 3.08 -19.36
CA LEU A 85 -0.58 4.09 -18.30
C LEU A 85 0.56 4.04 -17.28
N VAL A 86 1.41 2.99 -17.30
CA VAL A 86 2.43 2.74 -16.28
C VAL A 86 3.81 2.70 -16.89
N SER A 87 4.65 3.71 -16.61
CA SER A 87 6.04 3.78 -17.08
C SER A 87 7.01 2.98 -16.20
N GLY A 88 6.67 2.69 -14.94
CA GLY A 88 7.47 1.91 -14.01
C GLY A 88 6.80 1.70 -12.67
N LEU A 89 7.31 0.75 -11.89
CA LEU A 89 6.78 0.36 -10.58
C LEU A 89 7.82 0.53 -9.48
N VAL A 90 7.40 1.13 -8.35
CA VAL A 90 8.13 1.06 -7.09
C VAL A 90 7.23 0.38 -6.06
N LEU A 91 7.55 -0.85 -5.71
CA LEU A 91 6.76 -1.70 -4.84
C LEU A 91 7.38 -1.71 -3.43
N LEU A 92 6.64 -1.22 -2.45
CA LEU A 92 7.08 -1.14 -1.06
C LEU A 92 6.43 -2.26 -0.26
N ASP A 93 7.15 -3.33 -0.04
CA ASP A 93 6.73 -4.54 0.71
C ASP A 93 5.31 -5.01 0.31
N PRO A 94 5.07 -5.32 -0.99
CA PRO A 94 3.74 -5.66 -1.50
C PRO A 94 3.19 -6.95 -0.88
N ALA A 95 1.89 -6.96 -0.60
CA ALA A 95 1.20 -8.07 0.05
C ALA A 95 0.31 -8.82 -0.95
N ILE A 96 0.84 -9.90 -1.56
CA ILE A 96 0.13 -10.72 -2.57
C ILE A 96 0.46 -12.20 -2.41
N GLY A 97 -0.45 -13.08 -2.82
CA GLY A 97 -0.26 -14.53 -2.73
C GLY A 97 -0.16 -15.00 -1.28
N LEU A 98 -0.85 -14.33 -0.38
CA LEU A 98 -0.78 -14.60 1.05
C LEU A 98 -1.57 -15.87 1.41
N ASP A 99 -1.10 -16.55 2.45
CA ASP A 99 -1.76 -17.75 2.97
C ASP A 99 -3.20 -17.48 3.39
N GLY A 100 -4.16 -18.22 2.84
CA GLY A 100 -5.58 -18.01 3.06
C GLY A 100 -6.01 -18.20 4.53
N LYS A 101 -5.31 -19.06 5.29
CA LYS A 101 -5.57 -19.23 6.72
C LYS A 101 -5.14 -17.98 7.49
N ARG A 102 -3.97 -17.43 7.15
CA ARG A 102 -3.50 -16.16 7.73
C ARG A 102 -4.48 -15.02 7.43
N MET A 103 -5.00 -14.95 6.21
CA MET A 103 -5.99 -13.91 5.84
C MET A 103 -7.31 -14.06 6.62
N TYR A 104 -7.74 -15.29 6.86
CA TYR A 104 -8.89 -15.57 7.72
C TYR A 104 -8.64 -15.10 9.17
N GLU A 105 -7.49 -15.44 9.77
CA GLU A 105 -7.13 -15.05 11.14
C GLU A 105 -7.04 -13.53 11.31
N VAL A 106 -6.45 -12.80 10.34
CA VAL A 106 -6.39 -11.34 10.36
C VAL A 106 -7.79 -10.73 10.24
N SER A 107 -8.63 -11.26 9.37
CA SER A 107 -10.00 -10.76 9.20
C SER A 107 -10.85 -10.97 10.44
N GLU A 108 -10.74 -12.15 11.09
CA GLU A 108 -11.41 -12.40 12.39
C GLU A 108 -10.93 -11.43 13.47
N SER A 109 -9.63 -11.19 13.56
CA SER A 109 -9.06 -10.24 14.53
C SER A 109 -9.61 -8.82 14.31
N MET A 110 -9.70 -8.37 13.06
CA MET A 110 -10.26 -7.06 12.74
C MET A 110 -11.75 -6.96 13.09
N LEU A 111 -12.53 -8.03 12.88
CA LEU A 111 -13.94 -8.06 13.24
C LEU A 111 -14.15 -8.11 14.75
N ALA A 112 -13.26 -8.76 15.50
CA ALA A 112 -13.33 -8.83 16.96
C ALA A 112 -12.95 -7.48 17.63
N HIS A 113 -12.11 -6.68 16.99
CA HIS A 113 -11.59 -5.41 17.52
C HIS A 113 -11.77 -4.28 16.48
N PRO A 114 -13.03 -3.91 16.15
CA PRO A 114 -13.30 -2.94 15.08
C PRO A 114 -13.11 -1.48 15.51
N ASP A 115 -12.98 -1.22 16.80
CA ASP A 115 -12.90 0.10 17.40
C ASP A 115 -12.09 0.11 18.70
N HIS A 116 -11.76 1.30 19.19
CA HIS A 116 -10.93 1.56 20.37
C HIS A 116 -11.70 2.40 21.39
N ALA A 117 -11.39 2.25 22.68
CA ALA A 117 -12.00 3.04 23.73
C ALA A 117 -11.62 4.53 23.62
N ASP A 118 -10.36 4.79 23.28
CA ASP A 118 -9.79 6.11 23.14
C ASP A 118 -8.58 6.12 22.18
N ARG A 119 -7.96 7.30 22.03
CA ARG A 119 -6.79 7.50 21.15
C ARG A 119 -5.56 6.71 21.62
N GLU A 120 -5.39 6.55 22.93
CA GLU A 120 -4.22 5.87 23.48
C GLU A 120 -4.29 4.35 23.17
N GLU A 121 -5.48 3.74 23.27
CA GLU A 121 -5.69 2.34 22.86
C GLU A 121 -5.41 2.18 21.36
N ALA A 122 -5.92 3.07 20.52
CA ALA A 122 -5.66 3.04 19.08
C ALA A 122 -4.16 3.22 18.75
N ARG A 123 -3.46 4.06 19.48
CA ARG A 123 -2.03 4.26 19.38
C ARG A 123 -1.25 3.01 19.75
N ALA A 124 -1.60 2.42 20.90
CA ALA A 124 -0.96 1.20 21.39
C ALA A 124 -1.16 0.03 20.42
N ASP A 125 -2.34 -0.10 19.82
CA ASP A 125 -2.64 -1.11 18.82
C ASP A 125 -1.69 -0.97 17.61
N LYS A 126 -1.55 0.23 17.04
CA LYS A 126 -0.60 0.46 15.92
C LYS A 126 0.84 0.11 16.30
N LEU A 127 1.30 0.54 17.46
CA LEU A 127 2.67 0.30 17.93
C LEU A 127 2.95 -1.16 18.30
N SER A 128 1.92 -1.98 18.50
CA SER A 128 2.07 -3.42 18.74
C SER A 128 2.40 -4.21 17.46
N GLY A 129 2.31 -3.58 16.28
CA GLY A 129 2.46 -4.22 14.97
C GLY A 129 3.40 -3.48 14.03
N ALA A 130 2.95 -3.32 12.80
CA ALA A 130 3.73 -2.78 11.67
C ALA A 130 4.21 -1.32 11.84
N TRP A 131 3.72 -0.61 12.85
CA TRP A 131 4.06 0.78 13.13
C TRP A 131 5.09 0.97 14.25
N ALA A 132 5.66 -0.11 14.80
CA ALA A 132 6.56 -0.02 15.95
C ALA A 132 7.87 0.75 15.69
N ASP A 133 8.31 0.84 14.44
CA ASP A 133 9.51 1.59 14.02
C ASP A 133 9.18 2.92 13.29
N VAL A 134 7.91 3.31 13.24
CA VAL A 134 7.48 4.55 12.57
C VAL A 134 7.77 5.76 13.47
N PRO A 135 8.29 6.90 12.92
CA PRO A 135 8.47 8.13 13.69
C PRO A 135 7.18 8.58 14.39
N GLY A 136 7.32 9.06 15.64
CA GLY A 136 6.17 9.40 16.47
C GLY A 136 5.30 10.52 15.88
N GLU A 137 5.90 11.48 15.17
CA GLU A 137 5.18 12.55 14.47
C GLU A 137 4.29 12.01 13.35
N ASP A 138 4.78 11.06 12.54
CA ASP A 138 4.02 10.42 11.47
C ASP A 138 2.85 9.58 12.03
N LEU A 139 3.07 8.93 13.18
CA LEU A 139 2.02 8.21 13.89
C LEU A 139 0.91 9.16 14.38
N GLU A 140 1.27 10.29 14.97
CA GLU A 140 0.28 11.27 15.45
C GLU A 140 -0.51 11.90 14.28
N GLU A 141 0.14 12.23 13.18
CA GLU A 141 -0.55 12.69 11.97
C GLU A 141 -1.54 11.65 11.43
N ASP A 142 -1.16 10.37 11.42
CA ASP A 142 -2.06 9.30 10.97
C ASP A 142 -3.25 9.15 11.91
N LEU A 143 -3.05 9.22 13.23
CA LEU A 143 -4.14 9.17 14.20
C LEU A 143 -5.10 10.36 14.02
N ASP A 144 -4.60 11.58 13.80
CA ASP A 144 -5.42 12.77 13.58
C ASP A 144 -6.27 12.69 12.32
N GLU A 145 -5.73 12.13 11.24
CA GLU A 145 -6.45 12.00 9.98
C GLU A 145 -7.43 10.83 9.97
N HIS A 146 -7.05 9.72 10.60
CA HIS A 146 -7.68 8.42 10.37
C HIS A 146 -8.67 8.01 11.47
N LEU A 147 -8.47 8.44 12.72
CA LEU A 147 -9.43 8.17 13.80
C LEU A 147 -10.67 9.03 13.68
N ILE A 148 -11.83 8.38 13.80
CA ILE A 148 -13.15 9.03 13.80
C ILE A 148 -13.99 8.54 14.96
N ALA A 149 -14.89 9.39 15.44
CA ALA A 149 -15.92 8.99 16.40
C ALA A 149 -16.94 8.05 15.74
N MET A 150 -17.19 6.93 16.39
CA MET A 150 -18.17 5.94 15.97
C MET A 150 -19.53 6.17 16.64
N PRO A 151 -20.64 5.67 16.05
CA PRO A 151 -21.98 5.83 16.65
C PRO A 151 -22.14 5.24 18.06
N ASN A 152 -21.29 4.27 18.43
CA ASN A 152 -21.27 3.65 19.76
C ASN A 152 -20.47 4.46 20.79
N GLY A 153 -19.96 5.65 20.42
CA GLY A 153 -19.18 6.53 21.28
C GLY A 153 -17.69 6.14 21.42
N ARG A 154 -17.24 5.11 20.73
CA ARG A 154 -15.82 4.70 20.64
C ARG A 154 -15.14 5.35 19.43
N LEU A 155 -13.86 5.12 19.25
CA LEU A 155 -13.07 5.58 18.09
C LEU A 155 -12.82 4.42 17.14
N GLY A 156 -12.98 4.66 15.85
CA GLY A 156 -12.67 3.68 14.82
C GLY A 156 -11.82 4.30 13.70
N TRP A 157 -11.31 3.45 12.83
CA TRP A 157 -10.59 3.91 11.64
C TRP A 157 -11.57 4.38 10.56
N ARG A 158 -11.20 5.43 9.83
CA ARG A 158 -11.98 5.92 8.68
C ARG A 158 -11.83 4.95 7.49
N LEU A 159 -12.58 3.85 7.55
CA LEU A 159 -12.58 2.82 6.51
C LEU A 159 -13.90 2.05 6.50
N CYS A 160 -14.17 1.38 5.39
CA CYS A 160 -15.30 0.48 5.20
C CYS A 160 -14.92 -0.94 5.62
N VAL A 161 -15.33 -1.40 6.80
CA VAL A 161 -14.99 -2.75 7.30
C VAL A 161 -15.42 -3.85 6.32
N PRO A 162 -16.63 -3.84 5.70
CA PRO A 162 -16.99 -4.82 4.67
C PRO A 162 -16.02 -4.86 3.48
N ALA A 163 -15.50 -3.71 3.04
CA ALA A 163 -14.49 -3.66 1.98
C ALA A 163 -13.19 -4.33 2.44
N MET A 164 -12.75 -4.09 3.68
CA MET A 164 -11.55 -4.73 4.22
C MET A 164 -11.67 -6.25 4.23
N MET A 165 -12.85 -6.80 4.58
CA MET A 165 -13.11 -8.25 4.54
C MET A 165 -12.96 -8.80 3.12
N SER A 166 -13.47 -8.09 2.11
CA SER A 166 -13.28 -8.47 0.71
C SER A 166 -11.80 -8.44 0.31
N TYR A 167 -11.07 -7.38 0.67
CA TYR A 167 -9.67 -7.23 0.31
C TYR A 167 -8.76 -8.26 0.98
N TRP A 168 -9.02 -8.68 2.22
CA TRP A 168 -8.27 -9.79 2.82
C TRP A 168 -8.39 -11.08 1.99
N SER A 169 -9.57 -11.35 1.41
CA SER A 169 -9.76 -12.48 0.49
C SER A 169 -9.00 -12.27 -0.83
N GLU A 170 -9.04 -11.06 -1.38
CA GLU A 170 -8.34 -10.73 -2.63
C GLU A 170 -6.81 -10.90 -2.51
N LEU A 171 -6.21 -10.61 -1.34
CA LEU A 171 -4.77 -10.76 -1.11
C LEU A 171 -4.29 -12.22 -1.13
N ALA A 172 -5.18 -13.19 -1.01
CA ALA A 172 -4.87 -14.63 -1.14
C ALA A 172 -4.96 -15.14 -2.59
N ARG A 173 -5.23 -14.26 -3.58
CA ARG A 173 -5.23 -14.62 -5.01
C ARG A 173 -3.82 -14.90 -5.53
N ASP A 174 -3.76 -15.59 -6.66
CA ASP A 174 -2.53 -15.84 -7.38
C ASP A 174 -1.81 -14.51 -7.74
N ILE A 175 -0.49 -14.58 -7.78
CA ILE A 175 0.36 -13.44 -8.13
C ILE A 175 0.14 -13.05 -9.60
N VAL A 176 -0.26 -11.81 -9.84
CA VAL A 176 -0.33 -11.19 -11.16
C VAL A 176 0.94 -10.37 -11.38
N LEU A 177 1.67 -10.67 -12.44
CA LEU A 177 2.94 -10.02 -12.77
C LEU A 177 2.73 -8.92 -13.82
N PRO A 178 3.49 -7.81 -13.75
CA PRO A 178 3.50 -6.80 -14.79
C PRO A 178 4.04 -7.38 -16.12
N HIS A 179 3.84 -6.66 -17.22
CA HIS A 179 4.37 -7.06 -18.51
C HIS A 179 5.90 -7.05 -18.53
N GLN A 180 6.49 -7.92 -19.37
CA GLN A 180 7.92 -7.89 -19.64
C GLN A 180 8.31 -6.51 -20.18
N GLY A 181 9.44 -5.97 -19.70
CA GLY A 181 9.88 -4.62 -20.04
C GLY A 181 9.31 -3.51 -19.15
N THR A 182 8.48 -3.82 -18.13
CA THR A 182 8.06 -2.85 -17.13
C THR A 182 9.13 -2.67 -16.06
N PRO A 183 9.86 -1.55 -16.00
CA PRO A 183 10.86 -1.32 -14.97
C PRO A 183 10.23 -1.42 -13.59
N THR A 184 10.81 -2.24 -12.71
CA THR A 184 10.22 -2.50 -11.38
C THR A 184 11.32 -2.54 -10.32
N THR A 185 11.17 -1.72 -9.29
CA THR A 185 12.00 -1.77 -8.07
C THR A 185 11.13 -2.22 -6.91
N LEU A 186 11.55 -3.28 -6.21
CA LEU A 186 10.89 -3.79 -5.01
C LEU A 186 11.76 -3.50 -3.79
N LEU A 187 11.22 -2.78 -2.82
CA LEU A 187 11.81 -2.55 -1.51
C LEU A 187 11.15 -3.51 -0.51
N ARG A 188 11.95 -4.45 0.04
CA ARG A 188 11.49 -5.48 0.98
C ARG A 188 11.83 -5.10 2.41
N ALA A 189 10.85 -5.19 3.31
CA ALA A 189 11.02 -5.03 4.76
C ALA A 189 11.57 -6.33 5.37
N LEU A 190 12.75 -6.28 5.98
CA LEU A 190 13.41 -7.48 6.52
C LEU A 190 12.96 -7.86 7.95
N TRP A 191 12.33 -6.93 8.69
CA TRP A 191 11.94 -7.18 10.09
C TRP A 191 10.50 -7.67 10.25
N THR A 192 9.76 -7.80 9.14
CA THR A 192 8.38 -8.31 9.14
C THR A 192 8.38 -9.84 9.24
N ASP A 193 7.76 -10.41 10.28
CA ASP A 193 7.66 -11.84 10.51
C ASP A 193 6.19 -12.26 10.79
N PRO A 194 5.61 -13.17 10.02
CA PRO A 194 6.13 -13.70 8.75
C PRO A 194 6.18 -12.63 7.66
N PRO A 195 7.13 -12.74 6.69
CA PRO A 195 7.31 -11.72 5.64
C PRO A 195 6.10 -11.65 4.71
N TYR A 196 5.83 -10.46 4.17
CA TYR A 196 4.86 -10.29 3.07
C TYR A 196 5.48 -10.64 1.72
N VAL A 197 6.76 -10.32 1.54
CA VAL A 197 7.51 -10.59 0.31
C VAL A 197 8.34 -11.86 0.50
N GLY A 198 7.84 -12.97 -0.04
CA GLY A 198 8.54 -14.25 -0.05
C GLY A 198 9.37 -14.48 -1.30
N ASP A 199 10.16 -15.57 -1.29
CA ASP A 199 11.02 -15.97 -2.40
C ASP A 199 10.24 -16.27 -3.69
N GLU A 200 8.97 -16.71 -3.57
CA GLU A 200 8.09 -16.98 -4.71
C GLU A 200 7.84 -15.70 -5.52
N LEU A 201 7.45 -14.60 -4.88
CA LEU A 201 7.23 -13.32 -5.56
C LEU A 201 8.51 -12.77 -6.18
N ILE A 202 9.62 -12.82 -5.43
CA ILE A 202 10.93 -12.36 -5.92
C ILE A 202 11.37 -13.17 -7.14
N GLY A 203 11.27 -14.50 -7.07
CA GLY A 203 11.59 -15.40 -8.16
C GLY A 203 10.72 -15.16 -9.40
N ALA A 204 9.41 -14.96 -9.21
CA ALA A 204 8.48 -14.69 -10.29
C ALA A 204 8.76 -13.35 -10.99
N LEU A 205 8.99 -12.27 -10.22
CA LEU A 205 9.37 -10.96 -10.77
C LEU A 205 10.72 -11.02 -11.49
N SER A 206 11.73 -11.65 -10.89
CA SER A 206 13.05 -11.81 -11.49
C SER A 206 13.00 -12.59 -12.80
N ALA A 207 12.24 -13.68 -12.85
CA ALA A 207 12.07 -14.49 -14.06
C ALA A 207 11.30 -13.75 -15.17
N ARG A 208 10.31 -12.94 -14.79
CA ARG A 208 9.47 -12.18 -15.74
C ARG A 208 10.20 -10.97 -16.33
N LEU A 209 10.91 -10.22 -15.48
CA LEU A 209 11.42 -8.88 -15.82
C LEU A 209 12.92 -8.86 -16.11
N GLY A 210 13.69 -9.86 -15.66
CA GLY A 210 15.13 -9.94 -15.91
C GLY A 210 15.87 -8.70 -15.41
N THR A 211 16.52 -7.97 -16.32
CA THR A 211 17.29 -6.75 -16.02
C THR A 211 16.44 -5.54 -15.63
N ASP A 212 15.13 -5.59 -15.89
CA ASP A 212 14.21 -4.51 -15.50
C ASP A 212 13.75 -4.62 -14.05
N PHE A 213 14.14 -5.69 -13.34
CA PHE A 213 13.84 -5.91 -11.92
C PHE A 213 15.01 -5.56 -11.01
N THR A 214 14.73 -4.78 -9.97
CA THR A 214 15.68 -4.46 -8.90
C THR A 214 15.05 -4.79 -7.55
N LEU A 215 15.78 -5.53 -6.71
CA LEU A 215 15.40 -5.81 -5.31
C LEU A 215 16.28 -4.98 -4.37
N VAL A 216 15.65 -4.31 -3.41
CA VAL A 216 16.32 -3.56 -2.35
C VAL A 216 15.81 -4.06 -1.00
N ASP A 217 16.70 -4.59 -0.17
CA ASP A 217 16.39 -5.05 1.18
C ASP A 217 16.60 -3.91 2.18
N LEU A 218 15.61 -3.68 3.05
CA LEU A 218 15.62 -2.61 4.04
C LEU A 218 15.39 -3.18 5.45
N GLU A 219 16.23 -2.78 6.38
CA GLU A 219 16.14 -3.11 7.80
C GLU A 219 15.08 -2.23 8.47
N CYS A 220 13.80 -2.59 8.29
CA CYS A 220 12.63 -1.94 8.87
C CYS A 220 11.45 -2.91 8.94
N LEU A 221 10.38 -2.49 9.61
CA LEU A 221 9.07 -3.14 9.57
C LEU A 221 8.29 -2.75 8.30
N HIS A 222 7.08 -3.25 8.19
CA HIS A 222 6.23 -3.18 6.99
C HIS A 222 5.95 -1.76 6.44
N MET A 223 5.97 -0.71 7.28
CA MET A 223 5.64 0.66 6.88
C MET A 223 6.80 1.39 6.16
N VAL A 224 7.55 0.70 5.32
CA VAL A 224 8.83 1.04 4.66
C VAL A 224 9.10 2.52 4.45
N TYR A 225 8.19 3.27 3.85
CA TYR A 225 8.38 4.67 3.44
C TYR A 225 8.41 5.68 4.60
N LEU A 226 7.96 5.29 5.79
CA LEU A 226 7.98 6.14 6.99
C LEU A 226 9.33 6.03 7.73
N PRO A 227 9.83 4.83 8.11
CA PRO A 227 11.14 4.71 8.73
C PRO A 227 12.33 4.83 7.74
N LYS A 228 12.08 4.65 6.43
CA LYS A 228 13.11 4.68 5.37
C LYS A 228 12.78 5.66 4.23
N PRO A 229 12.50 6.95 4.54
CA PRO A 229 12.05 7.91 3.53
C PRO A 229 13.13 8.23 2.49
N VAL A 230 14.41 8.25 2.88
CA VAL A 230 15.54 8.58 1.97
C VAL A 230 15.73 7.47 0.93
N GLU A 231 15.77 6.22 1.36
CA GLU A 231 15.91 5.05 0.49
C GLU A 231 14.71 4.90 -0.43
N THR A 232 13.51 5.14 0.09
CA THR A 232 12.27 5.13 -0.69
C THR A 232 12.28 6.21 -1.76
N ALA A 233 12.64 7.43 -1.40
CA ALA A 233 12.73 8.55 -2.35
C ALA A 233 13.81 8.31 -3.42
N ALA A 234 14.95 7.74 -3.05
CA ALA A 234 16.00 7.38 -4.01
C ALA A 234 15.47 6.38 -5.05
N ALA A 235 14.79 5.32 -4.63
CA ALA A 235 14.19 4.34 -5.55
C ALA A 235 13.15 4.97 -6.49
N ILE A 236 12.34 5.92 -6.00
CA ILE A 236 11.36 6.65 -6.81
C ILE A 236 12.07 7.54 -7.83
N ARG A 237 13.07 8.31 -7.42
CA ARG A 237 13.85 9.18 -8.33
C ARG A 237 14.60 8.38 -9.38
N ASP A 238 15.19 7.26 -9.00
CA ASP A 238 15.88 6.37 -9.95
C ASP A 238 14.91 5.80 -11.00
N MET A 239 13.69 5.48 -10.59
CA MET A 239 12.64 5.02 -11.50
C MET A 239 12.17 6.12 -12.46
N LEU A 240 12.02 7.36 -12.00
CA LEU A 240 11.62 8.50 -12.83
C LEU A 240 12.70 8.91 -13.86
N ASN A 241 13.95 8.51 -13.67
CA ASN A 241 15.06 8.81 -14.57
C ASN A 241 15.35 7.71 -15.61
N ARG A 242 14.59 6.63 -15.61
CA ARG A 242 14.69 5.53 -16.60
C ARG A 242 13.93 5.85 -17.87
#